data_496181d06e24c1e8c4560fbce5c20513
#
_entry.id   496181d06e24c1e8c4560fbce5c20513
#
_cell.length_a   1.000
_cell.length_b   1.000
_cell.length_c   1.000
_cell.angle_alpha   90.00
_cell.angle_beta   90.00
_cell.angle_gamma   90.00
#
_symmetry.space_group_name_H-M   'P 1'
#
loop_
_entity.id
_entity.type
_entity.pdbx_description
1 polymer ?
#
loop_
_entity_poly.entity_id
_entity_poly.type
_entity_poly.pdbx_seq_one_letter_code
_entity_poly.pdbx_strand_id
1 'polypeptide(L)'
;MCSSDLTKATMLIKGENAYGYAKAERGVHRLVRISPFDANKRRHTSFCAVDVIAEINEEINIDIPDTDIRVDVYRSSGKGGQGVNTTDSAVRITHLPTGLVVVCQNERSQIKNKASAMSVLKARLYERKLDEQRSEMERFYGEKGEIGWGSQIRSYVLQPYQMVKDLRTGVETSNVDAVLDGDLDRFINGWLRAGSPRHRNKDIKMED
;
A
#
# COMPACT_ATOMS: atom_id res chain seq x y z
N MET A 1 -16.99 -25.43 20.15
CA MET A 1 -15.66 -24.88 19.81
C MET A 1 -15.87 -23.87 18.71
N CYS A 2 -15.73 -22.59 19.01
CA CYS A 2 -15.82 -21.55 17.98
C CYS A 2 -14.60 -21.69 17.08
N SER A 3 -14.82 -22.09 15.83
CA SER A 3 -13.87 -21.93 14.75
C SER A 3 -13.67 -20.44 14.59
N SER A 4 -12.50 -19.92 14.94
CA SER A 4 -12.15 -18.53 14.62
C SER A 4 -11.91 -18.48 13.14
N ASP A 5 -12.90 -18.02 12.38
CA ASP A 5 -12.73 -17.76 10.94
C ASP A 5 -11.73 -16.62 10.77
N LEU A 6 -10.47 -16.98 10.51
CA LEU A 6 -9.43 -16.03 10.21
C LEU A 6 -9.68 -15.45 8.81
N THR A 7 -10.26 -14.24 8.75
CA THR A 7 -10.57 -13.56 7.48
C THR A 7 -9.40 -12.75 6.94
N LYS A 8 -8.43 -12.38 7.80
CA LYS A 8 -7.26 -11.58 7.42
C LYS A 8 -6.08 -11.88 8.34
N ALA A 9 -4.89 -12.00 7.76
CA ALA A 9 -3.62 -12.07 8.48
C ALA A 9 -2.62 -11.08 7.90
N THR A 10 -1.77 -10.50 8.75
CA THR A 10 -0.68 -9.62 8.34
C THR A 10 0.60 -10.14 8.99
N MET A 11 1.67 -10.29 8.20
CA MET A 11 2.97 -10.75 8.66
C MET A 11 4.05 -9.75 8.26
N LEU A 12 5.00 -9.51 9.15
CA LEU A 12 6.21 -8.76 8.85
C LEU A 12 7.33 -9.77 8.53
N ILE A 13 7.84 -9.72 7.29
CA ILE A 13 8.94 -10.57 6.82
C ILE A 13 10.19 -9.72 6.69
N LYS A 14 11.26 -10.08 7.40
CA LYS A 14 12.55 -9.41 7.37
C LYS A 14 13.61 -10.32 6.76
N GLY A 15 14.38 -9.81 5.83
CA GLY A 15 15.45 -10.57 5.19
C GLY A 15 16.01 -9.83 3.98
N GLU A 16 17.18 -10.28 3.51
CA GLU A 16 17.77 -9.76 2.29
C GLU A 16 16.88 -10.14 1.09
N ASN A 17 16.55 -9.15 0.26
CA ASN A 17 15.66 -9.31 -0.90
C ASN A 17 14.25 -9.87 -0.57
N ALA A 18 13.82 -9.85 0.70
CA ALA A 18 12.54 -10.43 1.13
C ALA A 18 11.35 -9.89 0.33
N TYR A 19 11.33 -8.59 0.06
CA TYR A 19 10.28 -7.96 -0.77
C TYR A 19 10.26 -8.52 -2.20
N GLY A 20 11.43 -8.67 -2.83
CA GLY A 20 11.55 -9.19 -4.21
C GLY A 20 11.02 -10.62 -4.35
N TYR A 21 11.33 -11.49 -3.38
CA TYR A 21 10.82 -12.86 -3.34
C TYR A 21 9.33 -12.91 -3.00
N ALA A 22 8.90 -12.21 -1.95
CA ALA A 22 7.50 -12.19 -1.56
C ALA A 22 6.58 -11.63 -2.64
N LYS A 23 7.06 -10.69 -3.48
CA LYS A 23 6.33 -10.13 -4.62
C LYS A 23 5.89 -11.18 -5.64
N ALA A 24 6.61 -12.31 -5.75
CA ALA A 24 6.22 -13.43 -6.61
C ALA A 24 4.91 -14.10 -6.15
N GLU A 25 4.56 -14.00 -4.85
CA GLU A 25 3.34 -14.57 -4.27
C GLU A 25 2.15 -13.60 -4.28
N ARG A 26 2.36 -12.36 -4.73
CA ARG A 26 1.31 -11.34 -4.77
C ARG A 26 0.25 -11.66 -5.81
N GLY A 27 -1.01 -11.79 -5.39
CA GLY A 27 -2.15 -12.04 -6.25
C GLY A 27 -3.21 -12.94 -5.60
N VAL A 28 -4.08 -13.53 -6.41
CA VAL A 28 -5.14 -14.41 -5.94
C VAL A 28 -4.74 -15.87 -6.06
N HIS A 29 -4.84 -16.60 -4.96
CA HIS A 29 -4.57 -18.03 -4.85
C HIS A 29 -5.90 -18.77 -4.74
N ARG A 30 -6.06 -19.85 -5.51
CA ARG A 30 -7.25 -20.72 -5.51
C ARG A 30 -6.91 -22.02 -4.81
N LEU A 31 -7.70 -22.41 -3.82
CA LEU A 31 -7.60 -23.70 -3.15
C LEU A 31 -8.84 -24.55 -3.44
N VAL A 32 -8.64 -25.74 -3.97
CA VAL A 32 -9.70 -26.73 -4.25
C VAL A 32 -9.45 -27.96 -3.38
N ARG A 33 -10.36 -28.19 -2.43
CA ARG A 33 -10.28 -29.35 -1.52
C ARG A 33 -11.65 -29.82 -1.07
N ILE A 34 -11.72 -31.04 -0.55
CA ILE A 34 -12.88 -31.47 0.23
C ILE A 34 -12.87 -30.68 1.53
N SER A 35 -13.97 -29.95 1.81
CA SER A 35 -14.05 -29.15 3.03
C SER A 35 -14.12 -30.05 4.26
N PRO A 36 -13.24 -29.83 5.27
CA PRO A 36 -13.33 -30.56 6.54
C PRO A 36 -14.54 -30.12 7.39
N PHE A 37 -15.20 -29.02 7.01
CA PHE A 37 -16.36 -28.45 7.71
C PHE A 37 -17.70 -28.82 7.03
N ASP A 38 -17.68 -29.44 5.85
CA ASP A 38 -18.88 -29.89 5.16
C ASP A 38 -19.21 -31.33 5.55
N ALA A 39 -20.34 -31.53 6.20
CA ALA A 39 -20.84 -32.85 6.60
C ALA A 39 -21.01 -33.80 5.40
N ASN A 40 -21.28 -33.28 4.21
CA ASN A 40 -21.43 -34.05 2.97
C ASN A 40 -20.10 -34.31 2.26
N LYS A 41 -18.96 -33.88 2.80
CA LYS A 41 -17.63 -34.06 2.22
C LYS A 41 -17.52 -33.61 0.75
N ARG A 42 -18.19 -32.52 0.40
CA ARG A 42 -18.17 -31.98 -0.96
C ARG A 42 -16.88 -31.23 -1.23
N ARG A 43 -16.47 -31.21 -2.48
CA ARG A 43 -15.35 -30.42 -2.97
C ARG A 43 -15.74 -28.93 -3.01
N HIS A 44 -14.96 -28.09 -2.36
CA HIS A 44 -15.16 -26.64 -2.31
C HIS A 44 -13.95 -25.91 -2.88
N THR A 45 -14.21 -24.75 -3.45
CA THR A 45 -13.19 -23.82 -3.93
C THR A 45 -13.16 -22.60 -3.01
N SER A 46 -11.96 -22.27 -2.52
CA SER A 46 -11.72 -21.09 -1.69
C SER A 46 -10.67 -20.20 -2.36
N PHE A 47 -10.75 -18.90 -2.14
CA PHE A 47 -9.81 -17.93 -2.65
C PHE A 47 -9.14 -17.18 -1.51
N CYS A 48 -7.84 -16.90 -1.68
CA CYS A 48 -7.07 -16.06 -0.79
C CYS A 48 -6.33 -15.02 -1.63
N ALA A 49 -6.45 -13.75 -1.27
CA ALA A 49 -5.66 -12.69 -1.88
C ALA A 49 -4.44 -12.40 -1.02
N VAL A 50 -3.26 -12.48 -1.61
CA VAL A 50 -1.99 -12.11 -1.00
C VAL A 50 -1.59 -10.74 -1.52
N ASP A 51 -1.35 -9.80 -0.61
CA ASP A 51 -0.78 -8.49 -0.94
C ASP A 51 0.57 -8.35 -0.24
N VAL A 52 1.54 -7.77 -0.94
CA VAL A 52 2.91 -7.61 -0.44
C VAL A 52 3.28 -6.15 -0.57
N ILE A 53 3.61 -5.54 0.57
CA ILE A 53 3.93 -4.13 0.69
C ILE A 53 5.35 -4.01 1.24
N ALA A 54 6.19 -3.18 0.61
CA ALA A 54 7.49 -2.83 1.19
C ALA A 54 7.28 -1.89 2.38
N GLU A 55 7.91 -2.19 3.50
CA GLU A 55 8.00 -1.24 4.61
C GLU A 55 9.10 -0.23 4.30
N ILE A 56 8.72 1.01 4.06
CA ILE A 56 9.66 2.11 3.82
C ILE A 56 9.77 2.89 5.13
N ASN A 57 10.86 2.71 5.83
CA ASN A 57 11.18 3.42 7.08
C ASN A 57 11.95 4.72 6.80
N GLU A 58 11.58 5.47 5.78
CA GLU A 58 12.11 6.81 5.59
C GLU A 58 11.35 7.79 6.50
N GLU A 59 12.00 8.29 7.51
CA GLU A 59 11.53 9.45 8.26
C GLU A 59 11.46 10.64 7.30
N ILE A 60 10.25 11.10 7.01
CA ILE A 60 10.04 12.29 6.19
C ILE A 60 10.49 13.50 7.02
N ASN A 61 11.74 13.89 6.86
CA ASN A 61 12.23 15.15 7.40
C ASN A 61 11.91 16.27 6.41
N ILE A 62 11.16 17.29 6.87
CA ILE A 62 10.84 18.47 6.08
C ILE A 62 11.69 19.61 6.61
N ASP A 63 12.74 19.92 5.88
CA ASP A 63 13.49 21.14 6.03
C ASP A 63 12.97 22.16 5.01
N ILE A 64 12.61 23.37 5.48
CA ILE A 64 12.09 24.44 4.65
C ILE A 64 13.11 25.58 4.74
N PRO A 65 13.96 25.75 3.73
CA PRO A 65 14.87 26.88 3.69
C PRO A 65 14.12 28.21 3.55
N ASP A 66 14.63 29.25 4.16
CA ASP A 66 14.00 30.60 4.10
C ASP A 66 13.91 31.16 2.66
N THR A 67 14.71 30.64 1.74
CA THR A 67 14.68 31.01 0.30
C THR A 67 13.43 30.51 -0.41
N ASP A 68 12.82 29.44 0.09
CA ASP A 68 11.67 28.78 -0.51
C ASP A 68 10.35 29.32 0.02
N ILE A 69 10.41 30.26 0.97
CA ILE A 69 9.22 30.87 1.54
C ILE A 69 9.18 32.35 1.26
N ARG A 70 7.98 32.83 0.96
CA ARG A 70 7.65 34.24 0.94
C ARG A 70 6.72 34.58 2.09
N VAL A 71 7.10 35.53 2.93
CA VAL A 71 6.32 35.97 4.09
C VAL A 71 5.75 37.34 3.80
N ASP A 72 4.44 37.45 3.72
CA ASP A 72 3.69 38.70 3.57
C ASP A 72 2.98 39.01 4.89
N VAL A 73 3.11 40.24 5.37
CA VAL A 73 2.44 40.73 6.59
C VAL A 73 1.37 41.71 6.19
N TYR A 74 0.19 41.60 6.79
CA TYR A 74 -0.91 42.52 6.50
C TYR A 74 -1.84 42.71 7.70
N ARG A 75 -2.76 43.66 7.62
CA ARG A 75 -3.74 43.92 8.66
C ARG A 75 -4.75 42.77 8.72
N SER A 76 -4.99 42.26 9.94
CA SER A 76 -6.05 41.27 10.14
C SER A 76 -7.41 41.92 9.87
N SER A 77 -8.24 41.26 9.07
CA SER A 77 -9.62 41.66 8.83
C SER A 77 -10.56 40.81 9.68
N GLY A 78 -11.29 41.39 10.62
CA GLY A 78 -12.27 40.68 11.48
C GLY A 78 -13.16 41.65 12.27
N LYS A 79 -14.30 41.15 12.74
CA LYS A 79 -15.18 41.88 13.68
C LYS A 79 -14.49 41.93 15.07
N GLY A 80 -13.51 42.84 15.23
CA GLY A 80 -12.79 43.03 16.47
C GLY A 80 -12.66 44.52 16.82
N GLY A 81 -12.45 44.83 18.10
CA GLY A 81 -12.30 46.20 18.59
C GLY A 81 -11.07 46.95 18.04
N GLN A 82 -10.89 48.21 18.47
CA GLN A 82 -9.88 49.17 17.95
C GLN A 82 -8.45 48.61 17.78
N GLY A 83 -8.03 47.58 18.54
CA GLY A 83 -6.69 46.98 18.46
C GLY A 83 -6.49 45.99 17.30
N VAL A 84 -7.56 45.45 16.70
CA VAL A 84 -7.46 44.49 15.58
C VAL A 84 -7.21 45.22 14.25
N ASN A 85 -7.69 46.43 14.12
CA ASN A 85 -7.62 47.21 12.87
C ASN A 85 -6.39 48.12 12.77
N THR A 86 -5.55 48.18 13.81
CA THR A 86 -4.40 49.09 13.87
C THR A 86 -3.04 48.44 13.75
N THR A 87 -2.93 47.12 13.96
CA THR A 87 -1.65 46.40 13.91
C THR A 87 -1.60 45.40 12.77
N ASP A 88 -0.51 45.39 12.00
CA ASP A 88 -0.23 44.42 10.94
C ASP A 88 0.24 43.13 11.59
N SER A 89 -0.69 42.34 12.14
CA SER A 89 -0.40 41.10 12.87
C SER A 89 -0.66 39.82 12.05
N ALA A 90 -1.43 39.92 10.95
CA ALA A 90 -1.71 38.75 10.11
C ALA A 90 -0.51 38.41 9.23
N VAL A 91 -0.19 37.14 9.17
CA VAL A 91 0.94 36.61 8.41
C VAL A 91 0.45 35.63 7.35
N ARG A 92 0.89 35.81 6.12
CA ARG A 92 0.73 34.87 5.00
C ARG A 92 2.09 34.31 4.65
N ILE A 93 2.23 33.01 4.64
CA ILE A 93 3.43 32.31 4.16
C ILE A 93 3.05 31.59 2.87
N THR A 94 3.80 31.87 1.82
CA THR A 94 3.69 31.17 0.53
C THR A 94 4.94 30.36 0.33
N HIS A 95 4.79 29.05 0.16
CA HIS A 95 5.88 28.16 -0.22
C HIS A 95 6.03 28.18 -1.74
N LEU A 96 7.11 28.76 -2.23
CA LEU A 96 7.33 29.04 -3.65
C LEU A 96 7.35 27.76 -4.53
N PRO A 97 8.06 26.67 -4.15
CA PRO A 97 8.12 25.47 -5.01
C PRO A 97 6.78 24.77 -5.18
N THR A 98 5.91 24.76 -4.15
CA THR A 98 4.64 24.02 -4.19
C THR A 98 3.43 24.91 -4.41
N GLY A 99 3.58 26.23 -4.28
CA GLY A 99 2.49 27.19 -4.34
C GLY A 99 1.53 27.15 -3.13
N LEU A 100 1.85 26.39 -2.08
CA LEU A 100 1.03 26.30 -0.88
C LEU A 100 1.03 27.63 -0.12
N VAL A 101 -0.16 28.10 0.24
CA VAL A 101 -0.36 29.33 0.99
C VAL A 101 -0.99 29.02 2.33
N VAL A 102 -0.40 29.55 3.39
CA VAL A 102 -0.91 29.46 4.76
C VAL A 102 -1.08 30.86 5.32
N VAL A 103 -2.23 31.12 5.91
CA VAL A 103 -2.56 32.40 6.53
C VAL A 103 -2.83 32.14 8.01
N CYS A 104 -2.22 32.96 8.89
CA CYS A 104 -2.47 32.93 10.33
C CYS A 104 -2.69 34.34 10.85
N GLN A 105 -3.81 34.56 11.59
CA GLN A 105 -4.18 35.83 12.16
C GLN A 105 -4.80 35.70 13.56
N ASN A 106 -4.58 34.54 14.23
CA ASN A 106 -5.25 34.22 15.48
C ASN A 106 -4.69 34.99 16.68
N GLU A 107 -3.44 35.40 16.60
CA GLU A 107 -2.72 36.08 17.68
C GLU A 107 -2.49 37.55 17.36
N ARG A 108 -2.35 38.36 18.41
CA ARG A 108 -1.97 39.77 18.27
C ARG A 108 -0.49 39.96 17.93
N SER A 109 0.32 38.94 18.12
CA SER A 109 1.75 38.95 17.88
C SER A 109 2.06 38.39 16.49
N GLN A 110 2.69 39.18 15.63
CA GLN A 110 3.20 38.78 14.33
C GLN A 110 4.16 37.56 14.42
N ILE A 111 5.04 37.57 15.44
CA ILE A 111 6.01 36.50 15.65
C ILE A 111 5.29 35.17 15.94
N LYS A 112 4.26 35.19 16.79
CA LYS A 112 3.46 33.99 17.10
C LYS A 112 2.69 33.51 15.87
N ASN A 113 2.09 34.43 15.11
CA ASN A 113 1.39 34.09 13.87
C ASN A 113 2.34 33.48 12.82
N LYS A 114 3.57 34.02 12.70
CA LYS A 114 4.60 33.43 11.81
C LYS A 114 4.97 32.02 12.24
N ALA A 115 5.20 31.78 13.53
CA ALA A 115 5.54 30.45 14.06
C ALA A 115 4.39 29.44 13.83
N SER A 116 3.14 29.87 14.10
CA SER A 116 1.96 29.03 13.86
C SER A 116 1.76 28.73 12.37
N ALA A 117 1.91 29.73 11.50
CA ALA A 117 1.80 29.55 10.06
C ALA A 117 2.89 28.61 9.51
N MET A 118 4.12 28.69 10.05
CA MET A 118 5.21 27.78 9.69
C MET A 118 4.92 26.34 10.11
N SER A 119 4.38 26.14 11.32
CA SER A 119 3.97 24.81 11.79
C SER A 119 2.89 24.19 10.89
N VAL A 120 1.88 24.98 10.52
CA VAL A 120 0.81 24.51 9.61
C VAL A 120 1.37 24.23 8.21
N LEU A 121 2.30 25.04 7.70
CA LEU A 121 2.96 24.79 6.42
C LEU A 121 3.74 23.49 6.43
N LYS A 122 4.52 23.23 7.48
CA LYS A 122 5.24 21.95 7.65
C LYS A 122 4.29 20.75 7.64
N ALA A 123 3.17 20.83 8.37
CA ALA A 123 2.18 19.78 8.40
C ALA A 123 1.57 19.49 7.00
N ARG A 124 1.21 20.55 6.25
CA ARG A 124 0.67 20.40 4.89
C ARG A 124 1.67 19.84 3.88
N LEU A 125 2.95 20.24 3.99
CA LEU A 125 4.01 19.68 3.16
C LEU A 125 4.27 18.22 3.49
N TYR A 126 4.17 17.84 4.78
CA TYR A 126 4.27 16.46 5.22
C TYR A 126 3.14 15.60 4.64
N GLU A 127 1.88 16.05 4.75
CA GLU A 127 0.73 15.36 4.14
C GLU A 127 0.93 15.16 2.63
N ARG A 128 1.32 16.24 1.93
CA ARG A 128 1.55 16.17 0.49
C ARG A 128 2.64 15.15 0.12
N LYS A 129 3.74 15.12 0.87
CA LYS A 129 4.83 14.16 0.63
C LYS A 129 4.41 12.72 0.91
N LEU A 130 3.57 12.50 1.93
CA LEU A 130 2.93 11.20 2.18
C LEU A 130 2.01 10.77 1.03
N ASP A 131 1.21 11.69 0.49
CA ASP A 131 0.31 11.40 -0.62
C ASP A 131 1.08 11.12 -1.92
N GLU A 132 2.18 11.85 -2.17
CA GLU A 132 3.08 11.59 -3.29
C GLU A 132 3.71 10.19 -3.16
N GLN A 133 4.24 9.82 -1.99
CA GLN A 133 4.76 8.47 -1.74
C GLN A 133 3.70 7.39 -1.89
N ARG A 134 2.48 7.64 -1.37
CA ARG A 134 1.36 6.71 -1.54
C ARG A 134 0.99 6.53 -3.01
N SER A 135 0.90 7.62 -3.78
CA SER A 135 0.61 7.60 -5.21
C SER A 135 1.69 6.88 -6.01
N GLU A 136 2.96 7.09 -5.68
CA GLU A 136 4.08 6.36 -6.28
C GLU A 136 4.01 4.86 -5.94
N MET A 137 3.73 4.52 -4.69
CA MET A 137 3.50 3.13 -4.30
C MET A 137 2.34 2.51 -5.07
N GLU A 138 1.19 3.18 -5.19
CA GLU A 138 0.05 2.69 -5.95
C GLU A 138 0.38 2.47 -7.43
N ARG A 139 1.17 3.36 -8.05
CA ARG A 139 1.69 3.17 -9.42
C ARG A 139 2.65 1.98 -9.51
N PHE A 140 3.49 1.78 -8.50
CA PHE A 140 4.44 0.66 -8.46
C PHE A 140 3.75 -0.68 -8.26
N TYR A 141 2.71 -0.69 -7.40
CA TYR A 141 1.97 -1.91 -7.06
C TYR A 141 0.90 -2.27 -8.09
N GLY A 142 0.45 -1.32 -8.92
CA GLY A 142 -0.65 -1.50 -9.86
C GLY A 142 -1.99 -1.71 -9.14
N GLU A 143 -3.07 -1.71 -9.92
CA GLU A 143 -4.41 -1.95 -9.39
C GLU A 143 -4.48 -3.32 -8.70
N LYS A 144 -5.10 -3.37 -7.52
CA LYS A 144 -5.46 -4.63 -6.86
C LYS A 144 -6.41 -5.38 -7.78
N GLY A 145 -5.97 -6.50 -8.33
CA GLY A 145 -6.85 -7.35 -9.12
C GLY A 145 -8.07 -7.76 -8.29
N GLU A 146 -9.26 -7.74 -8.89
CA GLU A 146 -10.46 -8.24 -8.25
C GLU A 146 -10.26 -9.70 -7.80
N ILE A 147 -10.75 -10.02 -6.58
CA ILE A 147 -10.73 -11.38 -6.04
C ILE A 147 -11.76 -12.20 -6.81
N GLY A 148 -11.37 -12.84 -7.91
CA GLY A 148 -12.27 -13.55 -8.78
C GLY A 148 -11.57 -14.58 -9.69
N TRP A 149 -12.38 -15.31 -10.45
CA TRP A 149 -11.93 -16.40 -11.33
C TRP A 149 -10.91 -15.97 -12.38
N GLY A 150 -10.91 -14.70 -12.80
CA GLY A 150 -10.03 -14.17 -13.85
C GLY A 150 -8.64 -13.75 -13.38
N SER A 151 -8.45 -13.45 -12.09
CA SER A 151 -7.22 -12.86 -11.53
C SER A 151 -6.34 -13.83 -10.76
N GLN A 152 -6.58 -15.13 -10.89
CA GLN A 152 -5.83 -16.17 -10.19
C GLN A 152 -4.41 -16.29 -10.73
N ILE A 153 -3.43 -16.29 -9.82
CA ILE A 153 -2.02 -16.51 -10.16
C ILE A 153 -1.56 -17.94 -9.89
N ARG A 154 -2.16 -18.61 -8.88
CA ARG A 154 -1.80 -19.97 -8.51
C ARG A 154 -3.01 -20.79 -8.10
N SER A 155 -3.06 -22.05 -8.53
CA SER A 155 -4.10 -23.01 -8.17
C SER A 155 -3.50 -24.16 -7.39
N TYR A 156 -4.13 -24.51 -6.26
CA TYR A 156 -3.82 -25.62 -5.39
C TYR A 156 -5.00 -26.60 -5.45
N VAL A 157 -4.78 -27.78 -5.99
CA VAL A 157 -5.79 -28.84 -6.06
C VAL A 157 -5.33 -29.99 -5.17
N LEU A 158 -6.15 -30.37 -4.17
CA LEU A 158 -5.86 -31.46 -3.27
C LEU A 158 -6.64 -32.72 -3.64
N GLN A 159 -7.80 -32.58 -4.26
CA GLN A 159 -8.65 -33.67 -4.70
C GLN A 159 -9.33 -33.35 -6.04
N PRO A 160 -9.52 -34.34 -6.95
CA PRO A 160 -9.22 -35.78 -6.82
C PRO A 160 -7.75 -36.15 -7.03
N TYR A 161 -6.93 -35.21 -7.49
CA TYR A 161 -5.48 -35.36 -7.66
C TYR A 161 -4.77 -34.20 -6.93
N GLN A 162 -3.48 -34.39 -6.66
CA GLN A 162 -2.68 -33.37 -5.98
C GLN A 162 -1.84 -32.60 -7.00
N MET A 163 -2.04 -31.26 -7.07
CA MET A 163 -1.27 -30.40 -7.95
C MET A 163 -1.28 -28.95 -7.48
N VAL A 164 -0.12 -28.31 -7.55
CA VAL A 164 0.02 -26.86 -7.45
C VAL A 164 0.55 -26.35 -8.78
N LYS A 165 -0.13 -25.38 -9.39
CA LYS A 165 0.23 -24.81 -10.69
C LYS A 165 0.19 -23.30 -10.65
N ASP A 166 1.28 -22.66 -11.09
CA ASP A 166 1.31 -21.21 -11.31
C ASP A 166 0.77 -20.90 -12.71
N LEU A 167 -0.30 -20.11 -12.75
CA LEU A 167 -1.02 -19.79 -13.98
C LEU A 167 -0.36 -18.66 -14.79
N ARG A 168 0.73 -18.08 -14.29
CA ARG A 168 1.52 -17.07 -15.00
C ARG A 168 2.67 -17.72 -15.79
N THR A 169 3.29 -18.75 -15.21
CA THR A 169 4.51 -19.37 -15.76
C THR A 169 4.31 -20.79 -16.25
N GLY A 170 3.20 -21.46 -15.85
CA GLY A 170 2.95 -22.86 -16.15
C GLY A 170 3.75 -23.84 -15.29
N VAL A 171 4.56 -23.34 -14.35
CA VAL A 171 5.31 -24.22 -13.43
C VAL A 171 4.33 -24.95 -12.54
N GLU A 172 4.49 -26.29 -12.42
CA GLU A 172 3.61 -27.14 -11.63
C GLU A 172 4.38 -28.18 -10.82
N THR A 173 3.74 -28.69 -9.77
CA THR A 173 4.24 -29.78 -8.93
C THR A 173 3.09 -30.57 -8.31
N SER A 174 3.27 -31.87 -8.17
CA SER A 174 2.33 -32.75 -7.45
C SER A 174 2.57 -32.79 -5.94
N ASN A 175 3.72 -32.31 -5.46
CA ASN A 175 4.04 -32.27 -4.03
C ASN A 175 3.41 -31.04 -3.37
N VAL A 176 2.10 -31.13 -3.11
CA VAL A 176 1.33 -30.03 -2.52
C VAL A 176 1.77 -29.76 -1.08
N ASP A 177 2.07 -30.79 -0.32
CA ASP A 177 2.43 -30.66 1.10
C ASP A 177 3.74 -29.88 1.26
N ALA A 178 4.76 -30.16 0.45
CA ALA A 178 6.00 -29.38 0.48
C ALA A 178 5.77 -27.90 0.16
N VAL A 179 4.89 -27.59 -0.80
CA VAL A 179 4.56 -26.20 -1.14
C VAL A 179 3.83 -25.51 0.00
N LEU A 180 2.91 -26.20 0.69
CA LEU A 180 2.21 -25.66 1.85
C LEU A 180 3.15 -25.48 3.05
N ASP A 181 4.20 -26.29 3.16
CA ASP A 181 5.26 -26.17 4.17
C ASP A 181 6.33 -25.11 3.82
N GLY A 182 6.24 -24.46 2.64
CA GLY A 182 7.06 -23.33 2.27
C GLY A 182 8.09 -23.56 1.16
N ASP A 183 8.10 -24.73 0.49
CA ASP A 183 8.93 -24.95 -0.72
C ASP A 183 8.36 -24.18 -1.92
N LEU A 184 8.64 -22.88 -1.96
CA LEU A 184 8.17 -21.95 -2.99
C LEU A 184 9.23 -21.62 -4.04
N ASP A 185 10.47 -22.04 -3.85
CA ASP A 185 11.63 -21.65 -4.67
C ASP A 185 11.41 -21.95 -6.15
N ARG A 186 10.80 -23.07 -6.48
CA ARG A 186 10.48 -23.45 -7.85
C ARG A 186 9.60 -22.41 -8.55
N PHE A 187 8.57 -21.93 -7.86
CA PHE A 187 7.61 -20.96 -8.39
C PHE A 187 8.22 -19.55 -8.48
N ILE A 188 8.95 -19.15 -7.43
CA ILE A 188 9.64 -17.86 -7.38
C ILE A 188 10.68 -17.78 -8.51
N ASN A 189 11.53 -18.79 -8.66
CA ASN A 189 12.54 -18.84 -9.71
C ASN A 189 11.90 -18.90 -11.11
N GLY A 190 10.81 -19.65 -11.28
CA GLY A 190 10.07 -19.70 -12.53
C GLY A 190 9.48 -18.35 -12.90
N TRP A 191 8.92 -17.64 -11.92
CA TRP A 191 8.36 -16.31 -12.10
C TRP A 191 9.43 -15.27 -12.46
N LEU A 192 10.59 -15.28 -11.79
CA LEU A 192 11.72 -14.40 -12.08
C LEU A 192 12.27 -14.64 -13.50
N ARG A 193 12.46 -15.90 -13.89
CA ARG A 193 12.93 -16.28 -15.25
C ARG A 193 11.97 -15.87 -16.36
N ALA A 194 10.67 -15.87 -16.08
CA ALA A 194 9.63 -15.45 -17.01
C ALA A 194 9.49 -13.91 -17.12
N GLY A 195 10.37 -13.13 -16.49
CA GLY A 195 10.31 -11.66 -16.51
C GLY A 195 9.27 -11.07 -15.59
N SER A 196 8.93 -11.77 -14.51
CA SER A 196 8.02 -11.30 -13.45
C SER A 196 6.62 -10.90 -13.94
N PRO A 197 5.90 -11.78 -14.67
CA PRO A 197 4.58 -11.48 -15.21
C PRO A 197 3.57 -11.20 -14.09
N ARG A 198 2.76 -10.15 -14.26
CA ARG A 198 1.76 -9.73 -13.26
C ARG A 198 0.43 -10.45 -13.41
N HIS A 199 0.08 -10.84 -14.63
CA HIS A 199 -1.22 -11.41 -14.95
C HIS A 199 -1.09 -12.87 -15.36
N ARG A 200 -2.22 -13.59 -15.24
CA ARG A 200 -2.35 -14.96 -15.72
C ARG A 200 -2.06 -15.02 -17.22
N ASN A 201 -1.32 -16.04 -17.65
CA ASN A 201 -1.20 -16.39 -19.05
C ASN A 201 -2.45 -17.17 -19.49
N LYS A 202 -3.17 -16.64 -20.49
CA LYS A 202 -4.41 -17.24 -21.00
C LYS A 202 -4.19 -18.58 -21.71
N ASP A 203 -2.98 -18.83 -22.18
CA ASP A 203 -2.61 -20.08 -22.88
C ASP A 203 -2.43 -21.26 -21.92
N ILE A 204 -2.29 -20.99 -20.62
CA ILE A 204 -2.15 -21.99 -19.59
C ILE A 204 -3.56 -22.43 -19.13
N LYS A 205 -3.91 -23.66 -19.48
CA LYS A 205 -5.19 -24.26 -19.08
C LYS A 205 -5.22 -24.53 -17.57
N MET A 206 -6.34 -24.21 -16.95
CA MET A 206 -6.69 -24.75 -15.64
C MET A 206 -7.31 -26.12 -15.84
N GLU A 207 -6.86 -27.07 -15.08
CA GLU A 207 -7.55 -28.34 -14.92
C GLU A 207 -8.58 -28.18 -13.80
N ASP A 208 -9.84 -28.42 -14.12
CA ASP A 208 -10.97 -28.33 -13.18
C ASP A 208 -11.20 -29.61 -12.40
#